data_cf46b33877ff85a20e34ab6812864952
#
_entry.id   cf46b33877ff85a20e34ab6812864952
#
_cell.length_a   1.000
_cell.length_b   1.000
_cell.length_c   1.000
_cell.angle_alpha   90.00
_cell.angle_beta   90.00
_cell.angle_gamma   90.00
#
_symmetry.space_group_name_H-M   'P 1'
#
loop_
_entity.id
_entity.type
_entity.pdbx_description
1 polymer ?
#
loop_
_entity_poly.entity_id
_entity_poly.type
_entity_poly.pdbx_seq_one_letter_code
_entity_poly.pdbx_strand_id
1 'polypeptide(L)'
;MAKELKEMTKRADNYSQWYNDLVIKADLIEQSAVRGCMVIKPYGYAIWEKIQAQLDKMFKETGVQNAYFPMLIPKSFLSREAEHVKGFAKECAVVTHYRLKATEDGNAVQVDPNAKLEEELIIRPTSETIIWNTYKNWIHSWRDLPLMCNQWCNVMRWEMRTRPFLRTSEFLWQEGHTAHATREEAEKEAQTMLRVYADFAEKWLAVPVVQGVKSETERFAGALDTYTIEAMMQDGKALQSGTSHFLGQNFAKSFDVTFLNKENKPEYVWATSWGVSTRLIGALIMTHSDDNGLVLPPKIAPIQVVIVPIFKGEEQLKALTDKSQPVIDQLRALGITVKYDDADNKRPGFKFADYELKGVPVRLAMGGRDLENNTIEVMRRDTLEKESVSFDGIVERIKNLLDEIQDNIFKKAKDFRDAHIYECENYEEFKEKVKDGGFFLCHWDGTEETEAKIKEDTQATIRCVPYMFEQTPGVDMVSGKPAKYRVIIARSY
;
A
#
# COMPACT_ATOMS: atom_id res chain seq x y z
N MET A 1 -20.81 -17.08 -19.16
CA MET A 1 -20.59 -15.65 -18.80
C MET A 1 -20.54 -15.42 -17.29
N ALA A 2 -21.65 -15.51 -16.50
CA ALA A 2 -21.56 -15.33 -15.03
C ALA A 2 -20.74 -16.42 -14.32
N LYS A 3 -20.71 -17.64 -14.84
CA LYS A 3 -19.91 -18.76 -14.36
C LYS A 3 -18.41 -18.55 -14.64
N GLU A 4 -18.06 -18.02 -15.80
CA GLU A 4 -16.68 -17.71 -16.22
C GLU A 4 -16.03 -16.62 -15.36
N LEU A 5 -16.81 -15.64 -14.85
CA LEU A 5 -16.33 -14.63 -13.92
C LEU A 5 -15.89 -15.24 -12.58
N LYS A 6 -16.51 -16.37 -12.18
CA LYS A 6 -16.23 -17.06 -10.91
C LYS A 6 -15.22 -18.20 -11.01
N GLU A 7 -14.72 -18.51 -12.22
CA GLU A 7 -13.67 -19.51 -12.44
C GLU A 7 -12.30 -18.94 -12.07
N MET A 8 -12.02 -18.89 -10.79
CA MET A 8 -10.70 -18.52 -10.24
C MET A 8 -10.11 -19.70 -9.47
N THR A 9 -8.78 -19.75 -9.42
CA THR A 9 -8.07 -20.61 -8.46
C THR A 9 -8.56 -20.29 -7.04
N LYS A 10 -8.78 -21.30 -6.22
CA LYS A 10 -9.18 -21.09 -4.83
C LYS A 10 -7.97 -20.82 -3.95
N ARG A 11 -8.16 -20.01 -2.91
CA ARG A 11 -7.09 -19.69 -1.94
C ARG A 11 -6.46 -20.93 -1.33
N ALA A 12 -7.27 -21.92 -0.98
CA ALA A 12 -6.81 -23.18 -0.39
C ALA A 12 -5.97 -24.03 -1.34
N ASP A 13 -6.22 -23.94 -2.66
CA ASP A 13 -5.50 -24.74 -3.65
C ASP A 13 -4.16 -24.09 -4.03
N ASN A 14 -4.16 -22.79 -4.28
CA ASN A 14 -2.95 -22.01 -4.58
C ASN A 14 -3.19 -20.53 -4.33
N TYR A 15 -2.79 -20.05 -3.16
CA TYR A 15 -2.99 -18.67 -2.74
C TYR A 15 -2.32 -17.64 -3.66
N SER A 16 -1.13 -17.97 -4.17
CA SER A 16 -0.39 -17.10 -5.10
C SER A 16 -1.12 -16.94 -6.43
N GLN A 17 -1.63 -18.04 -6.99
CA GLN A 17 -2.37 -18.00 -8.25
C GLN A 17 -3.73 -17.36 -8.09
N TRP A 18 -4.42 -17.64 -6.97
CA TRP A 18 -5.67 -16.96 -6.61
C TRP A 18 -5.52 -15.43 -6.67
N TYR A 19 -4.46 -14.91 -6.05
CA TYR A 19 -4.19 -13.47 -6.06
C TYR A 19 -4.00 -12.92 -7.47
N ASN A 20 -3.20 -13.59 -8.30
CA ASN A 20 -2.97 -13.18 -9.67
C ASN A 20 -4.25 -13.23 -10.52
N ASP A 21 -5.04 -14.29 -10.38
CA ASP A 21 -6.34 -14.42 -11.08
C ASP A 21 -7.28 -13.28 -10.66
N LEU A 22 -7.36 -13.00 -9.36
CA LEU A 22 -8.27 -12.01 -8.80
C LEU A 22 -7.97 -10.60 -9.30
N VAL A 23 -6.71 -10.15 -9.27
CA VAL A 23 -6.35 -8.79 -9.70
C VAL A 23 -6.63 -8.54 -11.18
N ILE A 24 -6.55 -9.58 -12.02
CA ILE A 24 -6.87 -9.51 -13.45
C ILE A 24 -8.39 -9.55 -13.65
N LYS A 25 -9.08 -10.52 -13.05
CA LYS A 25 -10.53 -10.71 -13.23
C LYS A 25 -11.36 -9.57 -12.63
N ALA A 26 -10.92 -8.98 -11.53
CA ALA A 26 -11.57 -7.81 -10.94
C ALA A 26 -11.28 -6.51 -11.71
N ASP A 27 -10.61 -6.59 -12.85
CA ASP A 27 -10.33 -5.47 -13.75
C ASP A 27 -9.45 -4.36 -13.11
N LEU A 28 -8.47 -4.77 -12.29
CA LEU A 28 -7.58 -3.85 -11.60
C LEU A 28 -6.34 -3.50 -12.40
N ILE A 29 -5.78 -4.49 -13.11
CA ILE A 29 -4.52 -4.36 -13.86
C ILE A 29 -4.55 -5.19 -15.14
N GLU A 30 -3.59 -4.87 -16.02
CA GLU A 30 -3.14 -5.76 -17.08
C GLU A 30 -1.62 -5.66 -17.30
N GLN A 31 -1.04 -6.65 -17.96
CA GLN A 31 0.37 -6.64 -18.33
C GLN A 31 0.62 -5.56 -19.40
N SER A 32 1.66 -4.75 -19.21
CA SER A 32 2.12 -3.85 -20.27
C SER A 32 3.09 -4.55 -21.23
N ALA A 33 3.48 -3.85 -22.29
CA ALA A 33 4.52 -4.32 -23.20
C ALA A 33 5.92 -4.40 -22.54
N VAL A 34 6.11 -3.73 -21.40
CA VAL A 34 7.37 -3.73 -20.64
C VAL A 34 7.22 -4.67 -19.45
N ARG A 35 8.04 -5.72 -19.42
CA ARG A 35 8.01 -6.71 -18.35
C ARG A 35 8.19 -6.05 -16.98
N GLY A 36 7.30 -6.37 -16.04
CA GLY A 36 7.33 -5.86 -14.68
C GLY A 36 6.69 -4.49 -14.48
N CYS A 37 6.28 -3.83 -15.56
CA CYS A 37 5.51 -2.60 -15.53
C CYS A 37 4.05 -2.92 -15.86
N MET A 38 3.13 -2.60 -14.95
CA MET A 38 1.72 -2.92 -15.08
C MET A 38 0.91 -1.72 -15.54
N VAL A 39 -0.10 -1.96 -16.37
CA VAL A 39 -1.18 -0.98 -16.57
C VAL A 39 -2.14 -1.12 -15.40
N ILE A 40 -2.29 -0.07 -14.61
CA ILE A 40 -3.34 0.00 -13.58
C ILE A 40 -4.60 0.49 -14.27
N LYS A 41 -5.62 -0.37 -14.34
CA LYS A 41 -6.87 -0.07 -15.03
C LYS A 41 -7.74 0.90 -14.21
N PRO A 42 -8.76 1.53 -14.82
CA PRO A 42 -9.53 2.58 -14.14
C PRO A 42 -10.09 2.18 -12.77
N TYR A 43 -10.57 0.95 -12.60
CA TYR A 43 -11.11 0.50 -11.31
C TYR A 43 -10.01 0.33 -10.25
N GLY A 44 -8.86 -0.22 -10.64
CA GLY A 44 -7.68 -0.31 -9.76
C GLY A 44 -7.11 1.08 -9.42
N TYR A 45 -7.08 1.98 -10.40
CA TYR A 45 -6.59 3.34 -10.19
C TYR A 45 -7.51 4.15 -9.27
N ALA A 46 -8.83 3.95 -9.37
CA ALA A 46 -9.79 4.60 -8.48
C ALA A 46 -9.60 4.21 -7.00
N ILE A 47 -9.13 2.98 -6.72
CA ILE A 47 -8.72 2.59 -5.36
C ILE A 47 -7.49 3.41 -4.93
N TRP A 48 -6.50 3.56 -5.81
CA TRP A 48 -5.32 4.38 -5.54
C TRP A 48 -5.65 5.84 -5.29
N GLU A 49 -6.55 6.43 -6.07
CA GLU A 49 -7.03 7.80 -5.87
C GLU A 49 -7.66 8.00 -4.49
N LYS A 50 -8.43 7.02 -3.99
CA LYS A 50 -9.00 7.05 -2.64
C LYS A 50 -7.91 6.99 -1.56
N ILE A 51 -6.90 6.13 -1.73
CA ILE A 51 -5.74 6.04 -0.85
C ILE A 51 -4.98 7.37 -0.84
N GLN A 52 -4.67 7.89 -2.02
CA GLN A 52 -3.94 9.14 -2.20
C GLN A 52 -4.68 10.32 -1.55
N ALA A 53 -5.96 10.50 -1.84
CA ALA A 53 -6.73 11.61 -1.32
C ALA A 53 -6.78 11.63 0.21
N GLN A 54 -6.96 10.47 0.84
CA GLN A 54 -7.03 10.40 2.29
C GLN A 54 -5.67 10.56 2.96
N LEU A 55 -4.64 9.91 2.47
CA LEU A 55 -3.28 10.07 3.01
C LEU A 55 -2.76 11.50 2.83
N ASP A 56 -3.00 12.12 1.66
CA ASP A 56 -2.61 13.50 1.40
C ASP A 56 -3.25 14.47 2.40
N LYS A 57 -4.53 14.25 2.73
CA LYS A 57 -5.21 15.00 3.78
C LYS A 57 -4.52 14.82 5.14
N MET A 58 -4.22 13.58 5.53
CA MET A 58 -3.57 13.28 6.81
C MET A 58 -2.16 13.89 6.90
N PHE A 59 -1.39 13.89 5.80
CA PHE A 59 -0.09 14.55 5.75
C PHE A 59 -0.20 16.06 5.95
N LYS A 60 -1.14 16.70 5.25
CA LYS A 60 -1.38 18.15 5.38
C LYS A 60 -1.80 18.57 6.79
N GLU A 61 -2.53 17.71 7.49
CA GLU A 61 -2.90 17.92 8.89
C GLU A 61 -1.68 17.96 9.84
N THR A 62 -0.54 17.37 9.44
CA THR A 62 0.73 17.45 10.17
C THR A 62 1.62 18.64 9.74
N GLY A 63 1.19 19.42 8.76
CA GLY A 63 1.95 20.57 8.23
C GLY A 63 2.82 20.24 7.01
N VAL A 64 2.77 19.02 6.49
CA VAL A 64 3.49 18.60 5.28
C VAL A 64 2.88 19.27 4.05
N GLN A 65 3.74 19.69 3.12
CA GLN A 65 3.36 20.29 1.84
C GLN A 65 3.81 19.41 0.68
N ASN A 66 3.03 19.36 -0.40
CA ASN A 66 3.41 18.64 -1.59
C ASN A 66 4.37 19.47 -2.44
N ALA A 67 5.41 18.80 -2.96
CA ALA A 67 6.33 19.32 -3.95
C ALA A 67 6.50 18.30 -5.09
N TYR A 68 7.16 18.69 -6.16
CA TYR A 68 7.54 17.79 -7.25
C TYR A 68 9.01 17.96 -7.58
N PHE A 69 9.74 16.84 -7.62
CA PHE A 69 11.16 16.79 -7.98
C PHE A 69 11.33 15.98 -9.27
N PRO A 70 12.34 16.35 -10.11
CA PRO A 70 12.55 15.68 -11.39
C PRO A 70 12.77 14.18 -11.29
N MET A 71 12.28 13.45 -12.29
CA MET A 71 12.43 12.00 -12.39
C MET A 71 13.87 11.57 -12.68
N LEU A 72 14.61 12.38 -13.47
CA LEU A 72 15.98 12.07 -13.89
C LEU A 72 16.98 12.61 -12.87
N ILE A 73 17.88 11.74 -12.43
CA ILE A 73 18.91 12.05 -11.44
C ILE A 73 20.29 11.89 -12.11
N PRO A 74 21.21 12.86 -12.03
CA PRO A 74 22.59 12.67 -12.47
C PRO A 74 23.25 11.49 -11.76
N LYS A 75 23.91 10.61 -12.50
CA LYS A 75 24.60 9.43 -11.94
C LYS A 75 25.59 9.80 -10.82
N SER A 76 26.25 10.93 -10.94
CA SER A 76 27.17 11.46 -9.94
C SER A 76 26.53 11.71 -8.57
N PHE A 77 25.23 11.96 -8.51
CA PHE A 77 24.53 12.17 -7.23
C PHE A 77 24.42 10.89 -6.41
N LEU A 78 24.20 9.75 -7.06
CA LEU A 78 24.18 8.45 -6.37
C LEU A 78 25.54 8.12 -5.75
N SER A 79 26.63 8.57 -6.36
CA SER A 79 27.98 8.29 -5.88
C SER A 79 28.39 9.09 -4.63
N ARG A 80 27.61 10.11 -4.23
CA ARG A 80 27.92 10.96 -3.06
C ARG A 80 27.60 10.29 -1.74
N GLU A 81 26.69 9.32 -1.73
CA GLU A 81 26.28 8.60 -0.52
C GLU A 81 26.51 7.09 -0.71
N ALA A 82 27.56 6.54 -0.06
CA ALA A 82 28.06 5.20 -0.30
C ALA A 82 27.07 4.09 0.10
N GLU A 83 26.31 4.27 1.18
CA GLU A 83 25.30 3.30 1.62
C GLU A 83 24.12 3.25 0.63
N HIS A 84 23.73 4.40 0.08
CA HIS A 84 22.70 4.51 -0.93
C HIS A 84 23.09 3.77 -2.22
N VAL A 85 24.36 3.89 -2.64
CA VAL A 85 24.92 3.14 -3.78
C VAL A 85 24.77 1.63 -3.57
N LYS A 86 25.16 1.12 -2.38
CA LYS A 86 25.02 -0.31 -2.08
C LYS A 86 23.58 -0.81 -2.18
N GLY A 87 22.61 0.00 -1.75
CA GLY A 87 21.19 -0.33 -1.75
C GLY A 87 20.56 -0.36 -3.15
N PHE A 88 20.84 0.63 -3.99
CA PHE A 88 20.09 0.88 -5.22
C PHE A 88 20.83 0.68 -6.54
N ALA A 89 22.16 0.64 -6.54
CA ALA A 89 22.96 0.57 -7.78
C ALA A 89 22.64 -0.63 -8.69
N LYS A 90 22.16 -1.72 -8.13
CA LYS A 90 21.83 -2.96 -8.87
C LYS A 90 20.48 -2.94 -9.59
N GLU A 91 19.62 -1.98 -9.27
CA GLU A 91 18.21 -1.95 -9.69
C GLU A 91 17.85 -0.70 -10.50
N CYS A 92 18.85 0.08 -10.92
CA CYS A 92 18.60 1.34 -11.63
C CYS A 92 18.37 1.14 -13.13
N ALA A 93 17.42 1.90 -13.69
CA ALA A 93 17.30 2.13 -15.11
C ALA A 93 18.14 3.37 -15.50
N VAL A 94 19.00 3.22 -16.49
CA VAL A 94 19.98 4.24 -16.90
C VAL A 94 19.62 4.80 -18.26
N VAL A 95 19.55 6.14 -18.38
CA VAL A 95 19.36 6.87 -19.63
C VAL A 95 20.71 7.34 -20.13
N THR A 96 21.08 6.91 -21.33
CA THR A 96 22.41 7.12 -21.91
C THR A 96 22.38 8.08 -23.11
N HIS A 97 21.24 8.25 -23.77
CA HIS A 97 21.05 9.05 -24.99
C HIS A 97 19.75 9.86 -24.89
N TYR A 98 19.72 11.01 -25.57
CA TYR A 98 18.56 11.92 -25.55
C TYR A 98 17.77 11.92 -26.87
N ARG A 99 18.16 11.13 -27.90
CA ARG A 99 17.49 11.14 -29.19
C ARG A 99 17.53 9.80 -29.89
N LEU A 100 16.49 9.53 -30.66
CA LEU A 100 16.42 8.47 -31.65
C LEU A 100 16.59 9.06 -33.06
N LYS A 101 17.02 8.23 -34.03
CA LYS A 101 17.01 8.54 -35.44
C LYS A 101 16.37 7.39 -36.23
N ALA A 102 15.85 7.68 -37.41
CA ALA A 102 15.38 6.65 -38.32
C ALA A 102 16.53 5.72 -38.75
N THR A 103 16.22 4.45 -38.99
CA THR A 103 17.11 3.52 -39.67
C THR A 103 17.33 3.94 -41.13
N GLU A 104 18.37 3.44 -41.80
CA GLU A 104 18.69 3.80 -43.17
C GLU A 104 17.56 3.49 -44.14
N ASP A 105 16.81 2.42 -43.89
CA ASP A 105 15.64 2.02 -44.70
C ASP A 105 14.36 2.80 -44.32
N GLY A 106 14.40 3.65 -43.31
CA GLY A 106 13.27 4.47 -42.85
C GLY A 106 12.13 3.72 -42.15
N ASN A 107 12.24 2.41 -41.96
CA ASN A 107 11.16 1.57 -41.43
C ASN A 107 11.16 1.41 -39.91
N ALA A 108 12.23 1.81 -39.22
CA ALA A 108 12.37 1.70 -37.78
C ALA A 108 13.11 2.89 -37.19
N VAL A 109 13.21 2.91 -35.85
CA VAL A 109 14.03 3.87 -35.11
C VAL A 109 15.15 3.15 -34.37
N GLN A 110 16.29 3.81 -34.24
CA GLN A 110 17.44 3.36 -33.47
C GLN A 110 17.99 4.51 -32.62
N VAL A 111 18.73 4.16 -31.59
CA VAL A 111 19.43 5.18 -30.77
C VAL A 111 20.40 5.94 -31.68
N ASP A 112 20.37 7.28 -31.63
CA ASP A 112 21.35 8.11 -32.33
C ASP A 112 22.69 8.10 -31.59
N PRO A 113 23.77 7.52 -32.13
CA PRO A 113 25.06 7.47 -31.45
C PRO A 113 25.65 8.85 -31.13
N ASN A 114 25.25 9.87 -31.91
CA ASN A 114 25.72 11.26 -31.73
C ASN A 114 24.95 12.03 -30.64
N ALA A 115 23.91 11.40 -30.08
CA ALA A 115 23.07 11.98 -29.00
C ALA A 115 23.37 11.37 -27.63
N LYS A 116 24.57 10.83 -27.43
CA LYS A 116 25.01 10.35 -26.13
C LYS A 116 25.08 11.50 -25.12
N LEU A 117 24.56 11.27 -23.92
CA LEU A 117 24.69 12.23 -22.83
C LEU A 117 26.13 12.32 -22.35
N GLU A 118 26.56 13.51 -21.97
CA GLU A 118 27.88 13.74 -21.33
C GLU A 118 27.94 13.00 -19.99
N GLU A 119 26.87 13.04 -19.21
CA GLU A 119 26.68 12.27 -18.00
C GLU A 119 25.41 11.44 -18.12
N GLU A 120 25.47 10.16 -17.78
CA GLU A 120 24.30 9.27 -17.73
C GLU A 120 23.35 9.71 -16.61
N LEU A 121 22.05 9.57 -16.90
CA LEU A 121 21.00 9.89 -15.95
C LEU A 121 20.34 8.60 -15.45
N ILE A 122 19.87 8.63 -14.21
CA ILE A 122 19.17 7.52 -13.58
C ILE A 122 17.68 7.89 -13.50
N ILE A 123 16.80 6.98 -13.93
CA ILE A 123 15.39 7.09 -13.56
C ILE A 123 15.29 6.80 -12.08
N ARG A 124 14.74 7.73 -11.31
CA ARG A 124 14.71 7.65 -9.83
C ARG A 124 14.23 6.30 -9.30
N PRO A 125 15.04 5.58 -8.52
CA PRO A 125 14.58 4.44 -7.72
C PRO A 125 14.00 4.91 -6.38
N THR A 126 14.40 6.09 -5.96
CA THR A 126 13.99 6.91 -4.82
C THR A 126 14.61 8.29 -5.00
N SER A 127 14.17 9.31 -4.28
CA SER A 127 14.51 10.70 -4.62
C SER A 127 15.41 11.41 -3.61
N GLU A 128 15.95 10.72 -2.59
CA GLU A 128 16.78 11.36 -1.55
C GLU A 128 17.87 12.24 -2.16
N THR A 129 18.63 11.73 -3.12
CA THR A 129 19.82 12.43 -3.62
C THR A 129 19.47 13.74 -4.36
N ILE A 130 18.41 13.74 -5.18
CA ILE A 130 18.00 14.96 -5.88
C ILE A 130 17.31 15.94 -4.93
N ILE A 131 16.55 15.45 -3.97
CA ILE A 131 15.88 16.27 -2.96
C ILE A 131 16.88 16.95 -2.06
N TRP A 132 17.86 16.22 -1.53
CA TRP A 132 18.89 16.79 -0.66
C TRP A 132 19.80 17.78 -1.39
N ASN A 133 20.10 17.54 -2.66
CA ASN A 133 20.79 18.55 -3.49
C ASN A 133 19.94 19.82 -3.67
N THR A 134 18.63 19.71 -3.70
CA THR A 134 17.72 20.86 -3.78
C THR A 134 17.59 21.58 -2.44
N TYR A 135 17.47 20.83 -1.34
CA TYR A 135 17.33 21.38 0.01
C TYR A 135 18.52 22.25 0.43
N LYS A 136 19.72 21.97 -0.10
CA LYS A 136 20.88 22.84 0.06
C LYS A 136 20.60 24.29 -0.33
N ASN A 137 19.74 24.51 -1.32
CA ASN A 137 19.39 25.83 -1.81
C ASN A 137 18.18 26.46 -1.09
N TRP A 138 17.41 25.66 -0.34
CA TRP A 138 16.21 26.13 0.33
C TRP A 138 16.41 26.38 1.82
N ILE A 139 17.41 25.76 2.44
CA ILE A 139 17.68 25.83 3.87
C ILE A 139 18.94 26.67 4.10
N HIS A 140 18.82 27.77 4.82
CA HIS A 140 19.91 28.70 5.15
C HIS A 140 19.97 29.02 6.64
N SER A 141 18.82 29.08 7.30
CA SER A 141 18.73 29.42 8.71
C SER A 141 17.72 28.56 9.45
N TRP A 142 17.77 28.59 10.77
CA TRP A 142 16.81 27.90 11.63
C TRP A 142 15.34 28.30 11.37
N ARG A 143 15.10 29.46 10.71
CA ARG A 143 13.76 29.93 10.34
C ARG A 143 13.16 29.17 9.15
N ASP A 144 13.99 28.49 8.37
CA ASP A 144 13.56 27.68 7.25
C ASP A 144 13.15 26.26 7.68
N LEU A 145 13.31 25.95 8.97
CA LEU A 145 13.04 24.63 9.55
C LEU A 145 11.83 24.66 10.50
N PRO A 146 11.04 23.57 10.60
CA PRO A 146 11.20 22.35 9.80
C PRO A 146 10.76 22.55 8.34
N LEU A 147 11.48 21.94 7.41
CA LEU A 147 11.07 21.83 6.01
C LEU A 147 10.48 20.44 5.80
N MET A 148 9.18 20.35 5.48
CA MET A 148 8.43 19.09 5.39
C MET A 148 7.74 18.98 4.05
N CYS A 149 8.31 18.20 3.14
CA CYS A 149 7.77 17.99 1.81
C CYS A 149 7.39 16.53 1.58
N ASN A 150 6.33 16.34 0.81
CA ASN A 150 5.92 15.07 0.24
C ASN A 150 5.82 15.19 -1.27
N GLN A 151 6.12 14.12 -2.01
CA GLN A 151 5.78 14.05 -3.42
C GLN A 151 5.03 12.76 -3.75
N TRP A 152 4.00 12.89 -4.58
CA TRP A 152 3.30 11.79 -5.21
C TRP A 152 3.91 11.57 -6.58
N CYS A 153 4.46 10.40 -6.83
CA CYS A 153 5.17 10.12 -8.07
C CYS A 153 5.27 8.62 -8.37
N ASN A 154 5.88 8.29 -9.48
CA ASN A 154 6.36 6.96 -9.79
C ASN A 154 7.86 6.85 -9.48
N VAL A 155 8.32 5.64 -9.27
CA VAL A 155 9.73 5.25 -9.22
C VAL A 155 9.95 3.97 -10.00
N MET A 156 11.20 3.73 -10.41
CA MET A 156 11.57 2.52 -11.13
C MET A 156 12.71 1.80 -10.43
N ARG A 157 12.47 0.53 -10.07
CA ARG A 157 13.46 -0.40 -9.52
C ARG A 157 13.43 -1.66 -10.36
N TRP A 158 14.50 -1.97 -11.07
CA TRP A 158 14.53 -3.07 -12.02
C TRP A 158 14.36 -4.41 -11.33
N GLU A 159 13.13 -4.91 -11.27
CA GLU A 159 12.75 -6.11 -10.54
C GLU A 159 12.68 -7.33 -11.45
N MET A 160 13.33 -8.41 -11.07
CA MET A 160 13.36 -9.65 -11.87
C MET A 160 12.19 -10.58 -11.56
N ARG A 161 11.62 -10.52 -10.35
CA ARG A 161 10.52 -11.37 -9.89
C ARG A 161 9.32 -10.51 -9.53
N THR A 162 8.55 -10.15 -10.53
CA THR A 162 7.42 -9.24 -10.37
C THR A 162 6.16 -9.94 -9.88
N ARG A 163 5.38 -9.19 -9.09
CA ARG A 163 4.06 -9.59 -8.63
C ARG A 163 3.15 -8.35 -8.58
N PRO A 164 1.95 -8.39 -9.18
CA PRO A 164 1.06 -7.25 -9.26
C PRO A 164 0.89 -6.51 -7.92
N PHE A 165 0.99 -5.19 -7.93
CA PHE A 165 0.97 -4.27 -6.78
C PHE A 165 2.05 -4.51 -5.71
N LEU A 166 2.42 -5.75 -5.43
CA LEU A 166 3.33 -6.11 -4.34
C LEU A 166 4.79 -5.84 -4.67
N ARG A 167 5.20 -6.17 -5.89
CA ARG A 167 6.58 -6.07 -6.36
C ARG A 167 6.60 -5.90 -7.88
N THR A 168 6.73 -4.67 -8.34
CA THR A 168 6.77 -4.32 -9.77
C THR A 168 7.98 -3.45 -10.06
N SER A 169 8.42 -3.43 -11.33
CA SER A 169 9.57 -2.62 -11.72
C SER A 169 9.26 -1.14 -11.67
N GLU A 170 8.08 -0.74 -12.08
CA GLU A 170 7.54 0.61 -11.88
C GLU A 170 6.35 0.54 -10.94
N PHE A 171 6.24 1.51 -10.03
CA PHE A 171 5.10 1.64 -9.14
C PHE A 171 4.84 3.09 -8.76
N LEU A 172 3.60 3.38 -8.39
CA LEU A 172 3.20 4.64 -7.82
C LEU A 172 3.40 4.61 -6.30
N TRP A 173 3.82 5.72 -5.77
CA TRP A 173 4.01 5.88 -4.34
C TRP A 173 3.89 7.34 -3.90
N GLN A 174 4.02 7.57 -2.63
CA GLN A 174 4.41 8.84 -2.06
C GLN A 174 5.75 8.67 -1.33
N GLU A 175 6.54 9.70 -1.32
CA GLU A 175 7.75 9.81 -0.52
C GLU A 175 7.78 11.17 0.18
N GLY A 176 7.85 11.14 1.49
CA GLY A 176 8.05 12.31 2.32
C GLY A 176 9.51 12.47 2.68
N HIS A 177 9.99 13.71 2.68
CA HIS A 177 11.35 14.06 3.04
C HIS A 177 11.33 15.32 3.87
N THR A 178 11.84 15.23 5.11
CA THR A 178 11.80 16.35 6.05
C THR A 178 13.16 16.68 6.61
N ALA A 179 13.37 17.96 6.90
CA ALA A 179 14.59 18.47 7.53
C ALA A 179 14.23 19.24 8.79
N HIS A 180 14.98 19.00 9.85
CA HIS A 180 14.74 19.53 11.19
C HIS A 180 16.01 20.11 11.81
N ALA A 181 15.84 21.03 12.75
CA ALA A 181 16.96 21.65 13.46
C ALA A 181 17.58 20.70 14.50
N THR A 182 16.79 19.81 15.11
CA THR A 182 17.26 18.92 16.17
C THR A 182 16.97 17.45 15.86
N ARG A 183 17.72 16.59 16.52
CA ARG A 183 17.54 15.14 16.48
C ARG A 183 16.12 14.75 16.95
N GLU A 184 15.72 15.31 18.08
CA GLU A 184 14.46 15.01 18.73
C GLU A 184 13.26 15.37 17.84
N GLU A 185 13.33 16.49 17.12
CA GLU A 185 12.30 16.89 16.14
C GLU A 185 12.18 15.88 15.01
N ALA A 186 13.31 15.44 14.45
CA ALA A 186 13.34 14.47 13.35
C ALA A 186 12.85 13.07 13.81
N GLU A 187 13.30 12.59 14.96
CA GLU A 187 12.81 11.31 15.52
C GLU A 187 11.31 11.36 15.78
N LYS A 188 10.80 12.46 16.35
CA LYS A 188 9.37 12.66 16.57
C LYS A 188 8.58 12.64 15.25
N GLU A 189 9.11 13.29 14.22
CA GLU A 189 8.47 13.29 12.88
C GLU A 189 8.41 11.90 12.29
N ALA A 190 9.51 11.14 12.32
CA ALA A 190 9.53 9.76 11.83
C ALA A 190 8.49 8.88 12.55
N GLN A 191 8.35 9.02 13.86
CA GLN A 191 7.34 8.33 14.66
C GLN A 191 5.92 8.82 14.35
N THR A 192 5.74 10.11 14.09
CA THR A 192 4.44 10.68 13.72
C THR A 192 3.95 10.09 12.41
N MET A 193 4.82 9.98 11.39
CA MET A 193 4.45 9.40 10.11
C MET A 193 4.19 7.89 10.20
N LEU A 194 4.91 7.16 11.04
CA LEU A 194 4.58 5.77 11.33
C LEU A 194 3.14 5.62 11.86
N ARG A 195 2.75 6.48 12.82
CA ARG A 195 1.37 6.47 13.36
C ARG A 195 0.33 6.85 12.30
N VAL A 196 0.63 7.83 11.44
CA VAL A 196 -0.25 8.19 10.30
C VAL A 196 -0.49 6.99 9.40
N TYR A 197 0.57 6.24 9.07
CA TYR A 197 0.43 5.03 8.26
C TYR A 197 -0.36 3.92 8.95
N ALA A 198 -0.11 3.69 10.23
CA ALA A 198 -0.85 2.70 11.00
C ALA A 198 -2.33 3.08 11.11
N ASP A 199 -2.64 4.32 11.43
CA ASP A 199 -4.00 4.85 11.50
C ASP A 199 -4.74 4.74 10.16
N PHE A 200 -4.05 5.06 9.07
CA PHE A 200 -4.61 4.89 7.73
C PHE A 200 -4.89 3.42 7.41
N ALA A 201 -3.91 2.54 7.63
CA ALA A 201 -4.07 1.11 7.37
C ALA A 201 -5.26 0.52 8.16
N GLU A 202 -5.39 0.85 9.43
CA GLU A 202 -6.44 0.28 10.27
C GLU A 202 -7.82 0.92 10.05
N LYS A 203 -7.90 2.25 9.97
CA LYS A 203 -9.18 2.97 9.91
C LYS A 203 -9.77 3.06 8.50
N TRP A 204 -8.93 3.03 7.45
CA TRP A 204 -9.35 3.19 6.06
C TRP A 204 -9.24 1.90 5.25
N LEU A 205 -8.10 1.21 5.31
CA LEU A 205 -7.94 -0.08 4.65
C LEU A 205 -8.51 -1.25 5.47
N ALA A 206 -8.89 -1.01 6.72
CA ALA A 206 -9.30 -2.05 7.68
C ALA A 206 -8.24 -3.17 7.83
N VAL A 207 -6.96 -2.84 7.65
CA VAL A 207 -5.83 -3.77 7.76
C VAL A 207 -5.13 -3.56 9.09
N PRO A 208 -5.23 -4.49 10.02
CA PRO A 208 -4.53 -4.42 11.29
C PRO A 208 -3.03 -4.61 11.09
N VAL A 209 -2.21 -3.76 11.71
CA VAL A 209 -0.75 -3.76 11.53
C VAL A 209 0.00 -3.87 12.85
N VAL A 210 1.21 -4.43 12.79
CA VAL A 210 2.18 -4.39 13.87
C VAL A 210 3.16 -3.27 13.58
N GLN A 211 3.28 -2.31 14.50
CA GLN A 211 4.26 -1.23 14.44
C GLN A 211 5.53 -1.62 15.19
N GLY A 212 6.68 -1.28 14.66
CA GLY A 212 7.95 -1.57 15.33
C GLY A 212 9.18 -1.00 14.63
N VAL A 213 10.35 -1.32 15.17
CA VAL A 213 11.66 -0.92 14.64
C VAL A 213 12.31 -2.09 13.94
N LYS A 214 12.89 -1.87 12.78
CA LYS A 214 13.66 -2.87 12.01
C LYS A 214 14.99 -3.19 12.71
N SER A 215 15.50 -4.42 12.48
CA SER A 215 16.89 -4.78 12.81
C SER A 215 17.88 -3.94 11.99
N GLU A 216 19.13 -3.91 12.41
CA GLU A 216 20.16 -3.13 11.70
C GLU A 216 20.35 -3.57 10.25
N THR A 217 20.24 -4.87 9.97
CA THR A 217 20.42 -5.45 8.64
C THR A 217 19.24 -5.17 7.70
N GLU A 218 18.06 -4.92 8.24
CA GLU A 218 16.83 -4.66 7.49
C GLU A 218 16.48 -3.16 7.42
N ARG A 219 17.36 -2.27 7.90
CA ARG A 219 17.21 -0.82 7.81
C ARG A 219 17.30 -0.33 6.37
N PHE A 220 16.63 0.78 6.08
CA PHE A 220 16.81 1.51 4.85
C PHE A 220 18.26 2.02 4.73
N ALA A 221 18.84 1.91 3.54
CA ALA A 221 20.21 2.34 3.26
C ALA A 221 20.42 3.82 3.56
N GLY A 222 21.29 4.14 4.51
CA GLY A 222 21.55 5.50 4.99
C GLY A 222 20.73 5.94 6.21
N ALA A 223 19.81 5.11 6.72
CA ALA A 223 19.05 5.41 7.92
C ALA A 223 19.77 4.96 9.21
N LEU A 224 19.60 5.74 10.29
CA LEU A 224 19.98 5.33 11.64
C LEU A 224 18.94 4.39 12.24
N ASP A 225 17.65 4.67 12.00
CA ASP A 225 16.53 3.79 12.38
C ASP A 225 15.48 3.73 11.28
N THR A 226 14.87 2.56 11.11
CA THR A 226 13.74 2.33 10.22
C THR A 226 12.58 1.78 11.02
N TYR A 227 11.48 2.51 10.99
CA TYR A 227 10.20 2.11 11.58
C TYR A 227 9.31 1.51 10.51
N THR A 228 8.50 0.53 10.87
CA THR A 228 7.67 -0.22 9.93
C THR A 228 6.28 -0.48 10.45
N ILE A 229 5.33 -0.62 9.53
CA ILE A 229 4.05 -1.28 9.77
C ILE A 229 4.04 -2.60 9.01
N GLU A 230 3.82 -3.70 9.72
CA GLU A 230 3.78 -5.05 9.18
C GLU A 230 2.36 -5.59 9.23
N ALA A 231 1.81 -5.99 8.08
CA ALA A 231 0.50 -6.63 7.98
C ALA A 231 0.65 -8.15 7.83
N MET A 232 -0.34 -8.90 8.31
CA MET A 232 -0.42 -10.34 8.11
C MET A 232 -1.41 -10.65 7.00
N MET A 233 -0.96 -11.37 5.97
CA MET A 233 -1.81 -11.84 4.88
C MET A 233 -2.54 -13.12 5.27
N GLN A 234 -3.57 -13.53 4.53
CA GLN A 234 -4.40 -14.70 4.88
C GLN A 234 -3.63 -16.03 4.84
N ASP A 235 -2.46 -16.08 4.20
CA ASP A 235 -1.56 -17.24 4.23
C ASP A 235 -0.53 -17.17 5.37
N GLY A 236 -0.73 -16.26 6.33
CA GLY A 236 0.15 -16.07 7.48
C GLY A 236 1.47 -15.38 7.20
N LYS A 237 1.74 -14.96 5.96
CA LYS A 237 2.98 -14.22 5.64
C LYS A 237 2.87 -12.75 5.98
N ALA A 238 4.02 -12.17 6.34
CA ALA A 238 4.14 -10.74 6.56
C ALA A 238 4.22 -9.95 5.25
N LEU A 239 3.61 -8.77 5.24
CA LEU A 239 3.79 -7.77 4.20
C LEU A 239 4.16 -6.44 4.86
N GLN A 240 5.37 -5.95 4.58
CA GLN A 240 5.78 -4.59 4.94
C GLN A 240 4.90 -3.61 4.16
N SER A 241 4.05 -2.88 4.88
CA SER A 241 3.01 -2.05 4.29
C SER A 241 3.34 -0.56 4.30
N GLY A 242 4.36 -0.14 5.03
CA GLY A 242 4.86 1.23 5.05
C GLY A 242 6.07 1.35 5.94
N THR A 243 6.94 2.31 5.65
CA THR A 243 8.14 2.58 6.44
C THR A 243 8.34 4.07 6.65
N SER A 244 8.94 4.38 7.80
CA SER A 244 9.37 5.72 8.16
C SER A 244 10.80 5.64 8.70
N HIS A 245 11.67 6.50 8.18
CA HIS A 245 13.11 6.42 8.44
C HIS A 245 13.61 7.65 9.18
N PHE A 246 14.33 7.44 10.25
CA PHE A 246 15.17 8.46 10.83
C PHE A 246 16.55 8.38 10.17
N LEU A 247 16.86 9.35 9.31
CA LEU A 247 18.09 9.35 8.50
C LEU A 247 19.28 9.98 9.22
N GLY A 248 19.06 10.58 10.40
CA GLY A 248 20.10 11.30 11.09
C GLY A 248 20.61 12.49 10.27
N GLN A 249 21.93 12.62 10.13
CA GLN A 249 22.59 13.68 9.35
C GLN A 249 23.34 13.14 8.11
N ASN A 250 23.15 11.87 7.74
CA ASN A 250 23.96 11.24 6.69
C ASN A 250 23.80 11.93 5.34
N PHE A 251 22.56 12.14 4.88
CA PHE A 251 22.29 12.85 3.63
C PHE A 251 22.64 14.34 3.72
N ALA A 252 22.38 14.98 4.86
CA ALA A 252 22.75 16.37 5.09
C ALA A 252 24.25 16.59 4.92
N LYS A 253 25.08 15.71 5.46
CA LYS A 253 26.56 15.75 5.31
C LYS A 253 27.00 15.46 3.89
N SER A 254 26.41 14.44 3.24
CA SER A 254 26.77 14.06 1.86
C SER A 254 26.45 15.15 0.82
N PHE A 255 25.41 15.94 1.06
CA PHE A 255 24.99 17.03 0.18
C PHE A 255 25.27 18.43 0.73
N ASP A 256 25.95 18.52 1.88
CA ASP A 256 26.36 19.76 2.54
C ASP A 256 25.13 20.68 2.82
N VAL A 257 24.09 20.12 3.43
CA VAL A 257 22.86 20.85 3.81
C VAL A 257 22.99 21.33 5.25
N THR A 258 23.32 22.60 5.39
CA THR A 258 23.52 23.26 6.69
C THR A 258 22.57 24.44 6.86
N PHE A 259 22.32 24.81 8.10
CA PHE A 259 21.59 26.01 8.48
C PHE A 259 22.35 26.80 9.55
N LEU A 260 22.12 28.10 9.59
CA LEU A 260 22.59 28.91 10.73
C LEU A 260 21.63 28.79 11.90
N ASN A 261 22.12 28.33 13.02
CA ASN A 261 21.35 28.24 14.26
C ASN A 261 21.07 29.63 14.85
N LYS A 262 20.42 29.73 16.01
CA LYS A 262 20.07 30.98 16.68
C LYS A 262 21.30 31.79 17.10
N GLU A 263 22.44 31.16 17.24
CA GLU A 263 23.73 31.76 17.59
C GLU A 263 24.60 32.06 16.34
N ASN A 264 24.01 32.01 15.12
CA ASN A 264 24.68 32.19 13.84
C ASN A 264 25.84 31.20 13.58
N LYS A 265 25.76 29.98 14.14
CA LYS A 265 26.72 28.91 13.88
C LYS A 265 26.12 27.94 12.86
N PRO A 266 26.92 27.45 11.89
CA PRO A 266 26.44 26.45 10.93
C PRO A 266 26.30 25.07 11.61
N GLU A 267 25.18 24.41 11.35
CA GLU A 267 24.87 23.06 11.79
C GLU A 267 24.25 22.27 10.63
N TYR A 268 24.51 20.97 10.58
CA TYR A 268 23.82 20.08 9.65
C TYR A 268 22.38 19.80 10.13
N VAL A 269 21.43 19.78 9.20
CA VAL A 269 20.06 19.41 9.50
C VAL A 269 19.91 17.93 9.84
N TRP A 270 18.87 17.60 10.59
CA TRP A 270 18.42 16.24 10.87
C TRP A 270 17.29 15.85 9.93
N ALA A 271 17.34 14.64 9.41
CA ALA A 271 16.54 14.22 8.27
C ALA A 271 15.62 13.06 8.58
N THR A 272 14.45 13.04 7.94
CA THR A 272 13.59 11.87 7.83
C THR A 272 13.19 11.62 6.39
N SER A 273 12.86 10.35 6.08
CA SER A 273 12.09 10.01 4.89
C SER A 273 11.05 8.94 5.23
N TRP A 274 9.94 8.92 4.52
CA TRP A 274 8.86 7.97 4.78
C TRP A 274 8.03 7.74 3.52
N GLY A 275 7.54 6.51 3.33
CA GLY A 275 6.87 6.14 2.09
C GLY A 275 5.90 4.96 2.20
N VAL A 276 4.85 5.04 1.38
CA VAL A 276 3.95 3.95 1.04
C VAL A 276 3.67 3.95 -0.45
N SER A 277 3.34 2.79 -1.00
CA SER A 277 3.15 2.60 -2.44
C SER A 277 1.82 1.91 -2.76
N THR A 278 1.59 1.67 -4.03
CA THR A 278 0.50 0.81 -4.54
C THR A 278 0.53 -0.61 -3.95
N ARG A 279 1.60 -0.99 -3.21
CA ARG A 279 1.62 -2.22 -2.40
C ARG A 279 0.47 -2.28 -1.38
N LEU A 280 -0.04 -1.14 -0.92
CA LEU A 280 -1.21 -1.08 -0.04
C LEU A 280 -2.47 -1.68 -0.68
N ILE A 281 -2.61 -1.61 -2.01
CA ILE A 281 -3.69 -2.30 -2.73
C ILE A 281 -3.52 -3.81 -2.63
N GLY A 282 -2.29 -4.30 -2.78
CA GLY A 282 -1.98 -5.72 -2.57
C GLY A 282 -2.28 -6.18 -1.14
N ALA A 283 -1.89 -5.39 -0.14
CA ALA A 283 -2.21 -5.66 1.26
C ALA A 283 -3.71 -5.77 1.49
N LEU A 284 -4.48 -4.81 0.99
CA LEU A 284 -5.94 -4.76 1.04
C LEU A 284 -6.58 -6.05 0.47
N ILE A 285 -6.15 -6.45 -0.73
CA ILE A 285 -6.66 -7.63 -1.43
C ILE A 285 -6.33 -8.90 -0.65
N MET A 286 -5.08 -9.07 -0.25
CA MET A 286 -4.59 -10.27 0.43
C MET A 286 -5.09 -10.42 1.87
N THR A 287 -5.56 -9.34 2.47
CA THR A 287 -6.13 -9.36 3.83
C THR A 287 -7.62 -9.70 3.81
N HIS A 288 -8.39 -9.20 2.84
CA HIS A 288 -9.86 -9.23 2.94
C HIS A 288 -10.57 -10.07 1.89
N SER A 289 -9.99 -10.21 0.69
CA SER A 289 -10.67 -10.82 -0.45
C SER A 289 -10.86 -12.33 -0.27
N ASP A 290 -11.85 -12.89 -0.97
CA ASP A 290 -12.24 -14.29 -0.87
C ASP A 290 -12.26 -15.00 -2.25
N ASP A 291 -12.80 -16.20 -2.30
CA ASP A 291 -12.88 -16.99 -3.53
C ASP A 291 -14.00 -16.52 -4.49
N ASN A 292 -14.82 -15.52 -4.08
CA ASN A 292 -15.82 -14.89 -4.92
C ASN A 292 -15.36 -13.55 -5.52
N GLY A 293 -14.25 -12.99 -5.03
CA GLY A 293 -13.73 -11.73 -5.53
C GLY A 293 -13.13 -10.83 -4.46
N LEU A 294 -13.02 -9.55 -4.79
CA LEU A 294 -12.60 -8.52 -3.86
C LEU A 294 -13.61 -8.37 -2.71
N VAL A 295 -13.09 -8.03 -1.53
CA VAL A 295 -13.88 -7.52 -0.40
C VAL A 295 -13.26 -6.18 -0.03
N LEU A 296 -13.92 -5.09 -0.40
CA LEU A 296 -13.39 -3.75 -0.19
C LEU A 296 -14.03 -3.09 1.03
N PRO A 297 -13.22 -2.55 1.95
CA PRO A 297 -13.75 -1.67 2.99
C PRO A 297 -14.50 -0.50 2.36
N PRO A 298 -15.69 -0.14 2.84
CA PRO A 298 -16.49 0.96 2.28
C PRO A 298 -15.73 2.27 2.11
N LYS A 299 -14.84 2.62 3.04
CA LYS A 299 -14.05 3.87 2.99
C LYS A 299 -13.09 3.96 1.81
N ILE A 300 -12.72 2.81 1.21
CA ILE A 300 -11.77 2.73 0.07
C ILE A 300 -12.46 2.29 -1.22
N ALA A 301 -13.65 1.72 -1.14
CA ALA A 301 -14.37 1.24 -2.32
C ALA A 301 -14.67 2.38 -3.32
N PRO A 302 -14.29 2.25 -4.60
CA PRO A 302 -14.64 3.23 -5.63
C PRO A 302 -16.17 3.39 -5.81
N ILE A 303 -16.87 2.27 -5.71
CA ILE A 303 -18.33 2.19 -5.70
C ILE A 303 -18.73 1.61 -4.35
N GLN A 304 -19.38 2.40 -3.51
CA GLN A 304 -19.81 1.92 -2.19
C GLN A 304 -21.18 1.22 -2.26
N VAL A 305 -22.05 1.71 -3.13
CA VAL A 305 -23.39 1.18 -3.34
C VAL A 305 -23.63 1.05 -4.82
N VAL A 306 -24.12 -0.11 -5.26
CA VAL A 306 -24.64 -0.30 -6.61
C VAL A 306 -26.12 -0.62 -6.53
N ILE A 307 -26.93 0.02 -7.37
CA ILE A 307 -28.36 -0.26 -7.53
C ILE A 307 -28.58 -0.88 -8.90
N VAL A 308 -29.14 -2.07 -8.92
CA VAL A 308 -29.43 -2.82 -10.15
C VAL A 308 -30.95 -2.97 -10.28
N PRO A 309 -31.61 -2.21 -11.18
CA PRO A 309 -33.02 -2.41 -11.49
C PRO A 309 -33.20 -3.72 -12.29
N ILE A 310 -34.27 -4.46 -11.94
CA ILE A 310 -34.67 -5.68 -12.65
C ILE A 310 -35.99 -5.36 -13.38
N PHE A 311 -35.91 -5.15 -14.68
CA PHE A 311 -37.00 -4.61 -15.46
C PHE A 311 -37.30 -5.40 -16.73
N LYS A 312 -38.54 -5.22 -17.20
CA LYS A 312 -39.04 -5.67 -18.52
C LYS A 312 -39.59 -4.45 -19.23
N GLY A 313 -38.83 -3.92 -20.17
CA GLY A 313 -39.25 -2.76 -20.98
C GLY A 313 -39.04 -1.40 -20.29
N GLU A 314 -39.16 -0.35 -21.09
CA GLU A 314 -38.81 1.03 -20.71
C GLU A 314 -39.73 1.63 -19.64
N GLU A 315 -41.01 1.29 -19.66
CA GLU A 315 -41.99 1.83 -18.69
C GLU A 315 -41.66 1.38 -17.26
N GLN A 316 -41.34 0.08 -17.10
CA GLN A 316 -40.94 -0.44 -15.80
C GLN A 316 -39.58 0.12 -15.35
N LEU A 317 -38.63 0.24 -16.27
CA LEU A 317 -37.32 0.88 -15.97
C LEU A 317 -37.54 2.32 -15.49
N LYS A 318 -38.40 3.09 -16.19
CA LYS A 318 -38.71 4.46 -15.78
C LYS A 318 -39.27 4.52 -14.36
N ALA A 319 -40.22 3.67 -14.03
CA ALA A 319 -40.82 3.64 -12.69
C ALA A 319 -39.81 3.30 -11.60
N LEU A 320 -38.91 2.33 -11.86
CA LEU A 320 -37.83 1.96 -10.95
C LEU A 320 -36.78 3.09 -10.79
N THR A 321 -36.47 3.78 -11.88
CA THR A 321 -35.56 4.92 -11.87
C THR A 321 -36.12 6.09 -11.08
N ASP A 322 -37.39 6.46 -11.35
CA ASP A 322 -38.10 7.54 -10.64
C ASP A 322 -38.17 7.25 -9.13
N LYS A 323 -38.37 5.99 -8.74
CA LYS A 323 -38.36 5.55 -7.34
C LYS A 323 -36.97 5.62 -6.70
N SER A 324 -35.92 5.25 -7.45
CA SER A 324 -34.54 5.15 -6.94
C SER A 324 -33.82 6.50 -6.87
N GLN A 325 -34.18 7.44 -7.78
CA GLN A 325 -33.43 8.70 -7.93
C GLN A 325 -33.32 9.52 -6.63
N PRO A 326 -34.42 9.71 -5.84
CA PRO A 326 -34.30 10.44 -4.57
C PRO A 326 -33.34 9.79 -3.57
N VAL A 327 -33.27 8.46 -3.55
CA VAL A 327 -32.34 7.71 -2.68
C VAL A 327 -30.91 7.91 -3.16
N ILE A 328 -30.67 7.85 -4.47
CA ILE A 328 -29.34 8.09 -5.07
C ILE A 328 -28.86 9.50 -4.71
N ASP A 329 -29.71 10.50 -4.85
CA ASP A 329 -29.36 11.89 -4.58
C ASP A 329 -29.05 12.12 -3.09
N GLN A 330 -29.83 11.54 -2.19
CA GLN A 330 -29.59 11.62 -0.75
C GLN A 330 -28.30 10.90 -0.34
N LEU A 331 -28.01 9.71 -0.87
CA LEU A 331 -26.76 8.99 -0.59
C LEU A 331 -25.55 9.79 -1.09
N ARG A 332 -25.64 10.35 -2.30
CA ARG A 332 -24.57 11.21 -2.86
C ARG A 332 -24.35 12.48 -2.04
N ALA A 333 -25.41 13.08 -1.54
CA ALA A 333 -25.32 14.24 -0.64
C ALA A 333 -24.61 13.92 0.69
N LEU A 334 -24.65 12.66 1.13
CA LEU A 334 -23.86 12.14 2.26
C LEU A 334 -22.42 11.78 1.91
N GLY A 335 -22.00 12.00 0.65
CA GLY A 335 -20.65 11.64 0.18
C GLY A 335 -20.48 10.16 -0.17
N ILE A 336 -21.57 9.39 -0.26
CA ILE A 336 -21.58 7.97 -0.63
C ILE A 336 -21.56 7.84 -2.15
N THR A 337 -20.61 7.07 -2.69
CA THR A 337 -20.52 6.82 -4.13
C THR A 337 -21.54 5.76 -4.55
N VAL A 338 -22.48 6.15 -5.38
CA VAL A 338 -23.56 5.30 -5.86
C VAL A 338 -23.48 5.13 -7.37
N LYS A 339 -23.53 3.88 -7.83
CA LYS A 339 -23.72 3.52 -9.23
C LYS A 339 -25.14 2.99 -9.43
N TYR A 340 -25.86 3.55 -10.37
CA TYR A 340 -27.14 3.01 -10.88
C TYR A 340 -26.82 2.29 -12.20
N ASP A 341 -27.07 0.98 -12.28
CA ASP A 341 -26.74 0.18 -13.46
C ASP A 341 -28.02 -0.29 -14.16
N ASP A 342 -28.56 0.57 -14.98
CA ASP A 342 -29.77 0.38 -15.80
C ASP A 342 -29.46 -0.19 -17.21
N ALA A 343 -28.19 -0.47 -17.53
CA ALA A 343 -27.81 -1.01 -18.84
C ALA A 343 -28.54 -2.33 -19.12
N ASP A 344 -29.07 -2.49 -20.33
CA ASP A 344 -29.81 -3.67 -20.76
C ASP A 344 -28.96 -4.75 -21.44
N ASN A 345 -27.68 -4.43 -21.70
CA ASN A 345 -26.73 -5.31 -22.41
C ASN A 345 -26.27 -6.50 -21.58
N LYS A 346 -26.56 -6.56 -20.29
CA LYS A 346 -26.21 -7.64 -19.37
C LYS A 346 -27.40 -8.02 -18.48
N ARG A 347 -27.58 -9.33 -18.27
CA ARG A 347 -28.62 -9.84 -17.36
C ARG A 347 -28.29 -9.51 -15.90
N PRO A 348 -29.30 -9.34 -15.02
CA PRO A 348 -29.09 -9.04 -13.60
C PRO A 348 -28.11 -9.98 -12.90
N GLY A 349 -28.23 -11.29 -13.12
CA GLY A 349 -27.31 -12.26 -12.52
C GLY A 349 -25.84 -12.10 -12.94
N PHE A 350 -25.57 -11.59 -14.15
CA PHE A 350 -24.20 -11.23 -14.55
C PHE A 350 -23.72 -9.99 -13.80
N LYS A 351 -24.54 -8.95 -13.72
CA LYS A 351 -24.22 -7.73 -12.98
C LYS A 351 -23.94 -8.02 -11.51
N PHE A 352 -24.74 -8.87 -10.88
CA PHE A 352 -24.53 -9.31 -9.49
C PHE A 352 -23.16 -9.97 -9.30
N ALA A 353 -22.80 -10.90 -10.18
CA ALA A 353 -21.51 -11.57 -10.14
C ALA A 353 -20.33 -10.60 -10.40
N ASP A 354 -20.49 -9.66 -11.32
CA ASP A 354 -19.46 -8.64 -11.63
C ASP A 354 -19.21 -7.70 -10.44
N TYR A 355 -20.27 -7.19 -9.81
CA TYR A 355 -20.12 -6.33 -8.63
C TYR A 355 -19.66 -7.06 -7.38
N GLU A 356 -20.00 -8.34 -7.23
CA GLU A 356 -19.45 -9.21 -6.19
C GLU A 356 -17.95 -9.43 -6.38
N LEU A 357 -17.52 -9.71 -7.62
CA LEU A 357 -16.12 -9.85 -8.01
C LEU A 357 -15.33 -8.56 -7.75
N LYS A 358 -15.92 -7.41 -8.05
CA LYS A 358 -15.33 -6.08 -7.82
C LYS A 358 -15.38 -5.62 -6.37
N GLY A 359 -15.99 -6.39 -5.47
CA GLY A 359 -16.01 -6.11 -4.05
C GLY A 359 -16.84 -4.90 -3.64
N VAL A 360 -17.86 -4.56 -4.41
CA VAL A 360 -18.79 -3.45 -4.05
C VAL A 360 -19.47 -3.78 -2.73
N PRO A 361 -19.31 -2.93 -1.68
CA PRO A 361 -19.76 -3.25 -0.33
C PRO A 361 -21.25 -3.55 -0.21
N VAL A 362 -22.12 -2.77 -0.87
CA VAL A 362 -23.56 -2.92 -0.83
C VAL A 362 -24.13 -2.97 -2.23
N ARG A 363 -24.89 -4.03 -2.53
CA ARG A 363 -25.69 -4.15 -3.73
C ARG A 363 -27.17 -4.09 -3.38
N LEU A 364 -27.88 -3.20 -4.03
CA LEU A 364 -29.31 -3.08 -3.98
C LEU A 364 -29.91 -3.64 -5.26
N ALA A 365 -31.00 -4.39 -5.18
CA ALA A 365 -31.78 -4.82 -6.32
C ALA A 365 -33.27 -4.56 -6.10
N MET A 366 -33.94 -4.06 -7.13
CA MET A 366 -35.35 -3.76 -7.09
C MET A 366 -36.00 -4.16 -8.42
N GLY A 367 -37.04 -4.94 -8.35
CA GLY A 367 -37.87 -5.35 -9.48
C GLY A 367 -39.30 -4.86 -9.35
N GLY A 368 -40.17 -5.28 -10.27
CA GLY A 368 -41.59 -4.88 -10.26
C GLY A 368 -42.35 -5.24 -9.00
N ARG A 369 -42.08 -6.43 -8.42
CA ARG A 369 -42.69 -6.85 -7.14
C ARG A 369 -42.23 -6.01 -5.97
N ASP A 370 -40.95 -5.64 -5.95
CA ASP A 370 -40.39 -4.78 -4.91
C ASP A 370 -41.00 -3.38 -4.98
N LEU A 371 -41.23 -2.89 -6.20
CA LEU A 371 -41.87 -1.60 -6.42
C LEU A 371 -43.31 -1.59 -5.88
N GLU A 372 -44.07 -2.68 -6.15
CA GLU A 372 -45.45 -2.85 -5.66
C GLU A 372 -45.51 -2.95 -4.13
N ASN A 373 -44.58 -3.66 -3.52
CA ASN A 373 -44.54 -3.91 -2.07
C ASN A 373 -43.76 -2.86 -1.27
N ASN A 374 -43.23 -1.83 -1.94
CA ASN A 374 -42.34 -0.83 -1.33
C ASN A 374 -41.16 -1.45 -0.57
N THR A 375 -40.51 -2.45 -1.21
CA THR A 375 -39.35 -3.16 -0.68
C THR A 375 -38.15 -3.03 -1.61
N ILE A 376 -36.97 -3.42 -1.11
CA ILE A 376 -35.73 -3.52 -1.87
C ILE A 376 -34.87 -4.65 -1.31
N GLU A 377 -34.21 -5.43 -2.17
CA GLU A 377 -33.21 -6.40 -1.75
C GLU A 377 -31.89 -5.69 -1.45
N VAL A 378 -31.33 -5.92 -0.27
CA VAL A 378 -30.00 -5.47 0.16
C VAL A 378 -29.10 -6.69 0.29
N MET A 379 -27.93 -6.62 -0.35
CA MET A 379 -26.87 -7.63 -0.22
C MET A 379 -25.60 -6.96 0.26
N ARG A 380 -25.02 -7.48 1.34
CA ARG A 380 -23.71 -7.04 1.85
C ARG A 380 -22.59 -7.96 1.38
N ARG A 381 -21.49 -7.38 0.93
CA ARG A 381 -20.39 -8.15 0.31
C ARG A 381 -19.55 -8.95 1.32
N ASP A 382 -19.38 -8.44 2.52
CA ASP A 382 -18.48 -9.02 3.53
C ASP A 382 -18.98 -10.34 4.12
N THR A 383 -20.29 -10.57 4.15
CA THR A 383 -20.93 -11.81 4.64
C THR A 383 -21.72 -12.55 3.56
N LEU A 384 -21.99 -11.94 2.41
CA LEU A 384 -22.85 -12.42 1.34
C LEU A 384 -24.32 -12.58 1.76
N GLU A 385 -24.70 -12.05 2.90
CA GLU A 385 -26.08 -12.04 3.37
C GLU A 385 -26.97 -11.14 2.53
N LYS A 386 -28.21 -11.59 2.34
CA LYS A 386 -29.26 -10.88 1.61
C LYS A 386 -30.49 -10.73 2.47
N GLU A 387 -31.09 -9.56 2.43
CA GLU A 387 -32.35 -9.31 3.10
C GLU A 387 -33.28 -8.46 2.19
N SER A 388 -34.58 -8.65 2.31
CA SER A 388 -35.56 -7.76 1.71
C SER A 388 -36.08 -6.84 2.80
N VAL A 389 -35.91 -5.54 2.60
CA VAL A 389 -36.25 -4.52 3.60
C VAL A 389 -37.24 -3.51 3.02
N SER A 390 -37.92 -2.74 3.89
CA SER A 390 -38.68 -1.61 3.47
C SER A 390 -37.85 -0.59 2.72
N PHE A 391 -38.36 -0.04 1.66
CA PHE A 391 -37.73 1.07 0.95
C PHE A 391 -37.72 2.35 1.79
N ASP A 392 -38.67 2.49 2.72
CA ASP A 392 -38.74 3.63 3.63
C ASP A 392 -37.56 3.53 4.64
N GLY A 393 -36.81 4.63 4.78
CA GLY A 393 -35.63 4.68 5.66
C GLY A 393 -34.40 4.01 5.07
N ILE A 394 -34.37 3.62 3.80
CA ILE A 394 -33.27 2.88 3.17
C ILE A 394 -31.94 3.69 3.20
N VAL A 395 -31.99 5.01 3.10
CA VAL A 395 -30.77 5.85 3.12
C VAL A 395 -30.04 5.73 4.44
N GLU A 396 -30.76 5.83 5.57
CA GLU A 396 -30.14 5.68 6.90
C GLU A 396 -29.67 4.24 7.13
N ARG A 397 -30.46 3.24 6.67
CA ARG A 397 -30.06 1.83 6.70
C ARG A 397 -28.73 1.59 5.99
N ILE A 398 -28.57 2.11 4.76
CA ILE A 398 -27.34 1.95 3.96
C ILE A 398 -26.16 2.63 4.66
N LYS A 399 -26.34 3.87 5.14
CA LYS A 399 -25.30 4.59 5.86
C LYS A 399 -24.76 3.78 7.03
N ASN A 400 -25.66 3.27 7.88
CA ASN A 400 -25.28 2.45 9.03
C ASN A 400 -24.64 1.12 8.60
N LEU A 401 -25.17 0.49 7.54
CA LEU A 401 -24.63 -0.76 7.01
C LEU A 401 -23.19 -0.61 6.48
N LEU A 402 -22.85 0.51 5.84
CA LEU A 402 -21.48 0.77 5.40
C LEU A 402 -20.51 0.87 6.58
N ASP A 403 -20.91 1.49 7.69
CA ASP A 403 -20.09 1.53 8.92
C ASP A 403 -19.97 0.14 9.54
N GLU A 404 -21.07 -0.62 9.63
CA GLU A 404 -21.06 -2.01 10.10
C GLU A 404 -20.11 -2.90 9.27
N ILE A 405 -20.12 -2.76 7.94
CA ILE A 405 -19.24 -3.52 7.04
C ILE A 405 -17.77 -3.14 7.29
N GLN A 406 -17.46 -1.85 7.42
CA GLN A 406 -16.10 -1.37 7.70
C GLN A 406 -15.55 -2.00 8.99
N ASP A 407 -16.35 -1.96 10.06
CA ASP A 407 -15.97 -2.50 11.37
C ASP A 407 -15.85 -4.03 11.35
N ASN A 408 -16.77 -4.73 10.67
CA ASN A 408 -16.74 -6.18 10.54
C ASN A 408 -15.51 -6.68 9.79
N ILE A 409 -15.15 -6.02 8.69
CA ILE A 409 -13.96 -6.36 7.89
C ILE A 409 -12.69 -6.19 8.75
N PHE A 410 -12.57 -5.08 9.48
CA PHE A 410 -11.44 -4.84 10.38
C PHE A 410 -11.37 -5.88 11.49
N LYS A 411 -12.50 -6.12 12.17
CA LYS A 411 -12.56 -7.10 13.26
C LYS A 411 -12.14 -8.48 12.79
N LYS A 412 -12.64 -8.95 11.66
CA LYS A 412 -12.31 -10.25 11.09
C LYS A 412 -10.81 -10.38 10.80
N ALA A 413 -10.20 -9.36 10.21
CA ALA A 413 -8.76 -9.35 9.93
C ALA A 413 -7.93 -9.29 11.22
N LYS A 414 -8.37 -8.52 12.21
CA LYS A 414 -7.71 -8.43 13.52
C LYS A 414 -7.78 -9.73 14.29
N ASP A 415 -8.93 -10.36 14.35
CA ASP A 415 -9.11 -11.65 15.02
C ASP A 415 -8.24 -12.73 14.35
N PHE A 416 -8.13 -12.73 13.02
CA PHE A 416 -7.24 -13.63 12.29
C PHE A 416 -5.77 -13.37 12.66
N ARG A 417 -5.29 -12.14 12.60
CA ARG A 417 -3.91 -11.79 12.98
C ARG A 417 -3.60 -12.22 14.40
N ASP A 418 -4.47 -11.86 15.35
CA ASP A 418 -4.23 -12.11 16.77
C ASP A 418 -4.20 -13.62 17.09
N ALA A 419 -4.99 -14.42 16.38
CA ALA A 419 -4.99 -15.89 16.49
C ALA A 419 -3.75 -16.55 15.87
N HIS A 420 -2.98 -15.83 15.03
CA HIS A 420 -1.80 -16.34 14.34
C HIS A 420 -0.50 -15.66 14.80
N ILE A 421 -0.51 -15.04 15.97
CA ILE A 421 0.70 -14.59 16.67
C ILE A 421 1.03 -15.65 17.73
N TYR A 422 2.21 -16.26 17.61
CA TYR A 422 2.67 -17.36 18.45
C TYR A 422 3.89 -16.95 19.24
N GLU A 423 3.93 -17.22 20.53
CA GLU A 423 5.17 -17.17 21.31
C GLU A 423 5.96 -18.46 21.07
N CYS A 424 7.25 -18.35 20.78
CA CYS A 424 8.08 -19.51 20.53
C CYS A 424 9.51 -19.26 21.04
N GLU A 425 9.98 -20.18 21.90
CA GLU A 425 11.31 -20.13 22.52
C GLU A 425 12.17 -21.36 22.14
N ASN A 426 11.66 -22.25 21.30
CA ASN A 426 12.36 -23.44 20.82
C ASN A 426 12.61 -23.34 19.32
N TYR A 427 13.87 -23.39 18.93
CA TYR A 427 14.26 -23.18 17.52
C TYR A 427 13.80 -24.31 16.59
N GLU A 428 13.83 -25.57 17.04
CA GLU A 428 13.37 -26.70 16.22
C GLU A 428 11.84 -26.63 16.00
N GLU A 429 11.10 -26.29 17.05
CA GLU A 429 9.66 -26.06 16.96
C GLU A 429 9.33 -24.89 16.03
N PHE A 430 10.07 -23.79 16.15
CA PHE A 430 9.93 -22.63 15.27
C PHE A 430 10.13 -22.98 13.79
N LYS A 431 11.20 -23.73 13.47
CA LYS A 431 11.50 -24.15 12.08
C LYS A 431 10.38 -24.97 11.45
N GLU A 432 9.67 -25.77 12.24
CA GLU A 432 8.52 -26.53 11.73
C GLU A 432 7.28 -25.66 11.58
N LYS A 433 6.92 -24.89 12.61
CA LYS A 433 5.69 -24.09 12.63
C LYS A 433 5.70 -22.93 11.63
N VAL A 434 6.84 -22.30 11.40
CA VAL A 434 6.95 -21.15 10.48
C VAL A 434 6.66 -21.51 9.01
N LYS A 435 6.69 -22.79 8.68
CA LYS A 435 6.32 -23.28 7.33
C LYS A 435 4.83 -23.06 7.04
N ASP A 436 3.99 -23.11 8.06
CA ASP A 436 2.53 -22.93 7.96
C ASP A 436 2.11 -21.43 8.03
N GLY A 437 3.08 -20.53 8.21
CA GLY A 437 2.85 -19.09 8.35
C GLY A 437 2.58 -18.68 9.80
N GLY A 438 2.31 -17.41 10.00
CA GLY A 438 2.10 -16.78 11.30
C GLY A 438 3.25 -15.86 11.70
N PHE A 439 3.01 -15.05 12.71
CA PHE A 439 3.98 -14.17 13.34
C PHE A 439 4.51 -14.84 14.63
N PHE A 440 5.81 -15.01 14.71
CA PHE A 440 6.45 -15.65 15.87
C PHE A 440 7.13 -14.59 16.72
N LEU A 441 6.65 -14.45 17.95
CA LEU A 441 7.21 -13.56 18.96
C LEU A 441 8.29 -14.33 19.73
N CYS A 442 9.54 -14.00 19.48
CA CYS A 442 10.69 -14.74 19.98
C CYS A 442 11.71 -13.80 20.64
N HIS A 443 12.48 -14.30 21.58
CA HIS A 443 13.64 -13.61 22.10
C HIS A 443 14.84 -13.72 21.14
N TRP A 444 15.53 -12.60 20.91
CA TRP A 444 16.65 -12.48 19.96
C TRP A 444 17.82 -11.73 20.59
N ASP A 445 19.05 -12.23 20.41
CA ASP A 445 20.27 -11.66 20.99
C ASP A 445 20.74 -10.35 20.34
N GLY A 446 20.11 -9.94 19.23
CA GLY A 446 20.40 -8.70 18.52
C GLY A 446 21.58 -8.80 17.57
N THR A 447 22.05 -10.00 17.24
CA THR A 447 23.21 -10.20 16.35
C THR A 447 22.80 -10.50 14.91
N GLU A 448 23.60 -10.00 13.96
CA GLU A 448 23.44 -10.30 12.54
C GLU A 448 23.61 -11.80 12.23
N GLU A 449 24.50 -12.48 13.00
CA GLU A 449 24.77 -13.92 12.84
C GLU A 449 23.53 -14.78 13.06
N THR A 450 22.78 -14.54 14.14
CA THR A 450 21.55 -15.30 14.44
C THR A 450 20.42 -14.93 13.49
N GLU A 451 20.31 -13.67 13.08
CA GLU A 451 19.37 -13.20 12.07
C GLU A 451 19.61 -13.88 10.71
N ALA A 452 20.86 -13.92 10.25
CA ALA A 452 21.24 -14.59 9.01
C ALA A 452 20.94 -16.10 9.06
N LYS A 453 21.23 -16.76 10.20
CA LYS A 453 20.93 -18.18 10.37
C LYS A 453 19.43 -18.48 10.32
N ILE A 454 18.60 -17.68 10.96
CA ILE A 454 17.12 -17.82 10.88
C ILE A 454 16.68 -17.75 9.41
N LYS A 455 17.17 -16.77 8.66
CA LYS A 455 16.82 -16.57 7.24
C LYS A 455 17.28 -17.73 6.36
N GLU A 456 18.50 -18.23 6.56
CA GLU A 456 19.06 -19.38 5.83
C GLU A 456 18.23 -20.65 6.07
N ASP A 457 17.94 -20.97 7.33
CA ASP A 457 17.29 -22.21 7.71
C ASP A 457 15.77 -22.23 7.38
N THR A 458 15.10 -21.06 7.36
CA THR A 458 13.63 -21.01 7.34
C THR A 458 13.02 -20.12 6.26
N GLN A 459 13.82 -19.27 5.62
CA GLN A 459 13.36 -18.20 4.73
C GLN A 459 12.46 -17.15 5.46
N ALA A 460 12.37 -17.21 6.77
CA ALA A 460 11.74 -16.18 7.58
C ALA A 460 12.76 -15.10 7.95
N THR A 461 12.30 -13.89 8.19
CA THR A 461 13.13 -12.76 8.59
C THR A 461 12.58 -12.10 9.84
N ILE A 462 13.46 -11.42 10.59
CA ILE A 462 13.03 -10.55 11.67
C ILE A 462 12.27 -9.37 11.05
N ARG A 463 10.98 -9.24 11.39
CA ARG A 463 10.15 -8.18 10.85
C ARG A 463 10.34 -6.86 11.58
N CYS A 464 10.29 -6.91 12.89
CA CYS A 464 10.53 -5.74 13.75
C CYS A 464 10.67 -6.14 15.23
N VAL A 465 11.19 -5.21 16.02
CA VAL A 465 10.98 -5.12 17.46
C VAL A 465 9.61 -4.46 17.66
N PRO A 466 8.56 -5.18 18.05
CA PRO A 466 7.19 -4.67 18.05
C PRO A 466 6.91 -3.77 19.25
N TYR A 467 6.13 -2.69 19.05
CA TYR A 467 5.70 -1.81 20.14
C TYR A 467 4.55 -2.37 20.97
N MET A 468 3.73 -3.23 20.39
CA MET A 468 2.55 -3.78 21.05
C MET A 468 2.83 -4.86 22.10
N PHE A 469 4.06 -5.34 22.19
CA PHE A 469 4.47 -6.36 23.15
C PHE A 469 5.55 -5.83 24.08
N GLU A 470 5.45 -6.22 25.36
CA GLU A 470 6.45 -5.90 26.36
C GLU A 470 7.80 -6.55 26.03
N GLN A 471 8.86 -5.79 26.21
CA GLN A 471 10.24 -6.26 26.07
C GLN A 471 10.68 -6.92 27.37
N THR A 472 10.54 -8.24 27.44
CA THR A 472 10.91 -9.04 28.61
C THR A 472 12.30 -9.66 28.46
N PRO A 473 13.04 -9.89 29.56
CA PRO A 473 14.27 -10.66 29.52
C PRO A 473 14.02 -12.10 29.06
N GLY A 474 14.96 -12.67 28.32
CA GLY A 474 14.88 -14.04 27.82
C GLY A 474 16.18 -14.50 27.22
N VAL A 475 16.13 -15.61 26.52
CA VAL A 475 17.29 -16.24 25.86
C VAL A 475 16.96 -16.40 24.38
N ASP A 476 17.93 -16.04 23.55
CA ASP A 476 17.83 -16.25 22.10
C ASP A 476 17.74 -17.75 21.78
N MET A 477 16.71 -18.16 21.03
CA MET A 477 16.42 -19.56 20.73
C MET A 477 17.46 -20.23 19.81
N VAL A 478 18.28 -19.43 19.08
CA VAL A 478 19.32 -19.91 18.15
C VAL A 478 20.66 -20.03 18.84
N SER A 479 21.11 -18.97 19.54
CA SER A 479 22.44 -18.91 20.15
C SER A 479 22.50 -19.36 21.59
N GLY A 480 21.37 -19.41 22.29
CA GLY A 480 21.32 -19.66 23.72
C GLY A 480 21.88 -18.51 24.59
N LYS A 481 22.18 -17.35 24.00
CA LYS A 481 22.68 -16.16 24.69
C LYS A 481 21.54 -15.32 25.27
N PRO A 482 21.80 -14.45 26.24
CA PRO A 482 20.80 -13.50 26.72
C PRO A 482 20.22 -12.66 25.56
N ALA A 483 18.92 -12.55 25.49
CA ALA A 483 18.22 -11.78 24.47
C ALA A 483 18.43 -10.29 24.72
N LYS A 484 18.60 -9.55 23.64
CA LYS A 484 18.60 -8.09 23.62
C LYS A 484 17.20 -7.54 23.33
N TYR A 485 16.44 -8.26 22.50
CA TYR A 485 15.10 -7.86 22.08
C TYR A 485 14.14 -9.04 22.06
N ARG A 486 12.86 -8.70 22.10
CA ARG A 486 11.75 -9.59 21.74
C ARG A 486 11.21 -9.14 20.39
N VAL A 487 11.27 -10.00 19.38
CA VAL A 487 11.03 -9.63 17.97
C VAL A 487 9.94 -10.47 17.34
N ILE A 488 9.32 -9.93 16.30
CA ILE A 488 8.46 -10.69 15.39
C ILE A 488 9.29 -11.27 14.25
N ILE A 489 9.20 -12.58 14.07
CA ILE A 489 9.81 -13.32 12.96
C ILE A 489 8.69 -13.93 12.11
N ALA A 490 8.78 -13.79 10.79
CA ALA A 490 7.81 -14.34 9.86
C ALA A 490 8.41 -14.52 8.46
N ARG A 491 7.83 -15.43 7.67
CA ARG A 491 8.00 -15.41 6.22
C ARG A 491 7.30 -14.19 5.64
N SER A 492 7.80 -13.64 4.55
CA SER A 492 7.27 -12.40 3.98
C SER A 492 7.21 -12.43 2.44
N TYR A 493 6.44 -11.50 1.91
CA TYR A 493 6.37 -11.20 0.49
C TYR A 493 7.48 -10.28 0.01
#